data_89163e8d2ae7a7c3dafe32ef585f3e3b
#
_entry.id   89163e8d2ae7a7c3dafe32ef585f3e3b
#
_cell.length_a   1.000
_cell.length_b   1.000
_cell.length_c   1.000
_cell.angle_alpha   90.00
_cell.angle_beta   90.00
_cell.angle_gamma   90.00
#
_symmetry.space_group_name_H-M   'P 1'
#
loop_
_entity.id
_entity.type
_entity.pdbx_description
1 polymer ?
#
loop_
_entity_poly.entity_id
_entity_poly.type
_entity_poly.pdbx_seq_one_letter_code
_entity_poly.pdbx_strand_id
1 'polypeptide(L)'
;MFLIFDTETTGLPKKWNAPISDSANWPRCIQLAWQLHDNNGKLINNNSCLINPNDFDIPYESEKVHGISTALAKKNGLDLNEVIELFLNDLKKAKYLVGHNVKFDINIIGAELYRLGISSQFNDLHVIDTCTELTANLCKIKGGRAGKFKFPTLIELYDFLFKESFDQAHNASADVEATSRSFFEIVRSDVLSKKDFEDFNQLNNYLKSNYSSKISLYGLDHVNLKQESSKLKQVSTNKNIEILNSNDKVINKNPFVHLHNNSQFSVLQSTSRISELVKKTAEFNMPAVALTDKANMMGAFHFYRAVKNFNDDDKNQSNKIKPIIGCELNICENHNDKSHRDDGYQTVFLAKNKTGYQNLIKMCSLGYTDGFYYVPRIDKEVVEKYFEGLIVLSGDKYGEISNKILNVGEKQAEEALKWWKSIFKNDYYLEINRHGEEEDEIINQLLISFSKNHDIKLIATNTSKYISKEDANAHDILLC
;
A
#
# COMPACT_ATOMS: atom_id res chain seq x y z
N MET A 1 -21.80 30.57 7.65
CA MET A 1 -21.13 29.57 8.47
C MET A 1 -20.13 28.80 7.63
N PHE A 2 -19.07 28.28 8.26
CA PHE A 2 -18.00 27.50 7.63
C PHE A 2 -18.06 26.08 8.18
N LEU A 3 -18.04 25.07 7.30
CA LEU A 3 -17.86 23.69 7.67
C LEU A 3 -16.47 23.25 7.21
N ILE A 4 -15.63 22.85 8.14
CA ILE A 4 -14.27 22.41 7.90
C ILE A 4 -14.23 20.91 8.15
N PHE A 5 -13.74 20.10 7.21
CA PHE A 5 -13.79 18.65 7.34
C PHE A 5 -12.58 17.97 6.70
N ASP A 6 -12.35 16.75 7.12
CA ASP A 6 -11.30 15.86 6.66
C ASP A 6 -11.72 14.40 6.77
N THR A 7 -11.13 13.52 5.94
CA THR A 7 -11.44 12.09 5.90
C THR A 7 -10.19 11.22 5.96
N GLU A 8 -10.24 10.13 6.77
CA GLU A 8 -9.31 9.02 6.60
C GLU A 8 -9.96 7.91 5.79
N THR A 9 -9.16 7.21 4.98
CA THR A 9 -9.68 6.28 3.97
C THR A 9 -8.89 4.99 3.90
N THR A 10 -9.43 3.98 3.20
CA THR A 10 -8.76 2.71 2.91
C THR A 10 -7.63 2.82 1.87
N GLY A 11 -7.24 4.02 1.46
CA GLY A 11 -6.15 4.25 0.50
C GLY A 11 -6.40 5.43 -0.42
N LEU A 12 -5.81 5.39 -1.61
CA LEU A 12 -5.94 6.42 -2.64
C LEU A 12 -6.78 5.93 -3.83
N PRO A 13 -7.41 6.82 -4.60
CA PRO A 13 -8.17 6.43 -5.80
C PRO A 13 -7.23 5.90 -6.89
N LYS A 14 -7.68 4.92 -7.67
CA LYS A 14 -6.93 4.39 -8.81
C LYS A 14 -6.74 5.47 -9.90
N LYS A 15 -7.74 6.29 -10.12
CA LYS A 15 -7.73 7.43 -11.06
C LYS A 15 -8.33 8.66 -10.37
N TRP A 16 -7.56 9.76 -10.30
CA TRP A 16 -7.97 11.01 -9.62
C TRP A 16 -9.14 11.73 -10.28
N ASN A 17 -9.36 11.53 -11.59
CA ASN A 17 -10.41 12.18 -12.36
C ASN A 17 -11.61 11.26 -12.65
N ALA A 18 -11.71 10.10 -11.98
CA ALA A 18 -12.86 9.24 -12.14
C ALA A 18 -14.12 9.89 -11.56
N PRO A 19 -15.30 9.65 -12.14
CA PRO A 19 -16.56 10.12 -11.57
C PRO A 19 -16.82 9.45 -10.20
N ILE A 20 -17.53 10.12 -9.31
CA ILE A 20 -17.91 9.57 -7.99
C ILE A 20 -18.78 8.29 -8.10
N SER A 21 -19.45 8.11 -9.25
CA SER A 21 -20.23 6.90 -9.55
C SER A 21 -19.38 5.66 -9.84
N ASP A 22 -18.09 5.83 -10.11
CA ASP A 22 -17.13 4.71 -10.21
C ASP A 22 -16.70 4.28 -8.79
N SER A 23 -17.59 3.58 -8.11
CA SER A 23 -17.39 3.17 -6.72
C SER A 23 -16.20 2.22 -6.52
N ALA A 24 -15.76 1.51 -7.57
CA ALA A 24 -14.59 0.64 -7.53
C ALA A 24 -13.25 1.42 -7.61
N ASN A 25 -13.30 2.68 -8.06
CA ASN A 25 -12.15 3.56 -8.12
C ASN A 25 -11.84 4.25 -6.78
N TRP A 26 -12.90 4.65 -6.04
CA TRP A 26 -12.76 5.46 -4.83
C TRP A 26 -12.64 4.59 -3.58
N PRO A 27 -11.64 4.86 -2.69
CA PRO A 27 -11.51 4.16 -1.43
C PRO A 27 -12.72 4.39 -0.52
N ARG A 28 -12.83 3.58 0.54
CA ARG A 28 -13.89 3.70 1.54
C ARG A 28 -13.48 4.71 2.61
N CYS A 29 -14.43 5.50 3.08
CA CYS A 29 -14.22 6.37 4.23
C CYS A 29 -14.22 5.54 5.52
N ILE A 30 -13.26 5.76 6.41
CA ILE A 30 -13.11 5.05 7.69
C ILE A 30 -13.13 5.97 8.90
N GLN A 31 -12.84 7.25 8.72
CA GLN A 31 -13.08 8.31 9.70
C GLN A 31 -13.55 9.55 8.95
N LEU A 32 -14.55 10.21 9.50
CA LEU A 32 -15.01 11.51 9.05
C LEU A 32 -15.02 12.46 10.25
N ALA A 33 -14.27 13.54 10.16
CA ALA A 33 -14.25 14.59 11.18
C ALA A 33 -14.64 15.92 10.56
N TRP A 34 -15.36 16.75 11.34
CA TRP A 34 -15.72 18.10 10.91
C TRP A 34 -15.94 19.06 12.06
N GLN A 35 -15.73 20.32 11.77
CA GLN A 35 -16.07 21.46 12.63
C GLN A 35 -17.01 22.40 11.91
N LEU A 36 -18.08 22.82 12.60
CA LEU A 36 -18.97 23.86 12.14
C LEU A 36 -18.66 25.16 12.89
N HIS A 37 -18.38 26.23 12.15
CA HIS A 37 -18.06 27.54 12.69
C HIS A 37 -19.08 28.58 12.24
N ASP A 38 -19.37 29.58 13.08
CA ASP A 38 -20.18 30.71 12.71
C ASP A 38 -19.47 31.66 11.73
N ASN A 39 -20.12 32.75 11.33
CA ASN A 39 -19.56 33.71 10.38
C ASN A 39 -18.35 34.50 10.92
N ASN A 40 -18.09 34.41 12.21
CA ASN A 40 -16.96 35.04 12.89
C ASN A 40 -15.81 34.02 13.18
N GLY A 41 -15.98 32.76 12.77
CA GLY A 41 -15.01 31.71 13.01
C GLY A 41 -15.10 31.08 14.41
N LYS A 42 -16.16 31.36 15.20
CA LYS A 42 -16.35 30.70 16.48
C LYS A 42 -16.87 29.29 16.28
N LEU A 43 -16.26 28.30 16.96
CA LEU A 43 -16.66 26.91 16.92
C LEU A 43 -18.07 26.73 17.51
N ILE A 44 -18.97 26.13 16.74
CA ILE A 44 -20.36 25.78 17.13
C ILE A 44 -20.45 24.30 17.44
N ASN A 45 -19.89 23.44 16.58
CA ASN A 45 -19.97 22.00 16.69
C ASN A 45 -18.66 21.35 16.25
N ASN A 46 -18.29 20.24 16.89
CA ASN A 46 -17.10 19.44 16.55
C ASN A 46 -17.45 17.96 16.65
N ASN A 47 -17.24 17.23 15.56
CA ASN A 47 -17.52 15.81 15.49
C ASN A 47 -16.34 15.05 14.88
N SER A 48 -16.12 13.84 15.36
CA SER A 48 -15.16 12.89 14.82
C SER A 48 -15.70 11.48 14.96
N CYS A 49 -16.03 10.84 13.86
CA CYS A 49 -16.67 9.54 13.83
C CYS A 49 -15.80 8.52 13.10
N LEU A 50 -15.46 7.42 13.76
CA LEU A 50 -15.00 6.21 13.08
C LEU A 50 -16.19 5.54 12.39
N ILE A 51 -15.97 4.96 11.22
CA ILE A 51 -16.98 4.25 10.44
C ILE A 51 -16.72 2.76 10.53
N ASN A 52 -17.77 2.00 10.85
CA ASN A 52 -17.68 0.54 10.93
C ASN A 52 -17.55 -0.06 9.52
N PRO A 53 -16.45 -0.79 9.23
CA PRO A 53 -16.24 -1.43 7.94
C PRO A 53 -17.03 -2.74 7.82
N ASN A 54 -18.34 -2.66 7.52
CA ASN A 54 -19.24 -3.82 7.49
C ASN A 54 -18.87 -4.82 6.38
N ASP A 55 -18.41 -4.33 5.22
CA ASP A 55 -18.23 -5.11 3.99
C ASP A 55 -16.80 -5.05 3.41
N PHE A 56 -15.87 -4.41 4.12
CA PHE A 56 -14.47 -4.27 3.72
C PHE A 56 -13.54 -4.36 4.92
N ASP A 57 -12.25 -4.57 4.66
CA ASP A 57 -11.20 -4.45 5.66
C ASP A 57 -10.37 -3.20 5.40
N ILE A 58 -9.74 -2.67 6.45
CA ILE A 58 -8.81 -1.55 6.36
C ILE A 58 -7.44 -2.12 6.01
N PRO A 59 -6.84 -1.73 4.87
CA PRO A 59 -5.53 -2.20 4.47
C PRO A 59 -4.45 -1.80 5.47
N TYR A 60 -3.46 -2.68 5.67
CA TYR A 60 -2.37 -2.42 6.61
C TYR A 60 -1.60 -1.13 6.29
N GLU A 61 -1.31 -0.87 5.02
CA GLU A 61 -0.62 0.36 4.63
C GLU A 61 -1.41 1.63 4.97
N SER A 62 -2.73 1.57 4.91
CA SER A 62 -3.60 2.67 5.36
C SER A 62 -3.59 2.79 6.88
N GLU A 63 -3.73 1.66 7.60
CA GLU A 63 -3.60 1.62 9.07
C GLU A 63 -2.27 2.21 9.55
N LYS A 64 -1.17 1.92 8.86
CA LYS A 64 0.17 2.46 9.17
C LYS A 64 0.21 4.00 9.12
N VAL A 65 -0.55 4.60 8.22
CA VAL A 65 -0.65 6.07 8.07
C VAL A 65 -1.49 6.67 9.19
N HIS A 66 -2.77 6.32 9.28
CA HIS A 66 -3.75 6.97 10.18
C HIS A 66 -3.96 6.24 11.52
N GLY A 67 -3.47 5.01 11.67
CA GLY A 67 -3.54 4.26 12.92
C GLY A 67 -4.87 3.57 13.21
N ILE A 68 -5.83 3.56 12.28
CA ILE A 68 -7.14 2.93 12.44
C ILE A 68 -7.07 1.50 11.91
N SER A 69 -7.08 0.51 12.81
CA SER A 69 -7.17 -0.90 12.42
C SER A 69 -8.61 -1.32 12.14
N THR A 70 -8.80 -2.36 11.34
CA THR A 70 -10.14 -2.97 11.13
C THR A 70 -10.80 -3.36 12.47
N ALA A 71 -10.03 -3.89 13.43
CA ALA A 71 -10.54 -4.25 14.75
C ALA A 71 -11.02 -3.03 15.55
N LEU A 72 -10.26 -1.92 15.50
CA LEU A 72 -10.65 -0.67 16.16
C LEU A 72 -11.92 -0.09 15.55
N ALA A 73 -11.98 -0.02 14.22
CA ALA A 73 -13.12 0.51 13.49
C ALA A 73 -14.39 -0.35 13.68
N LYS A 74 -14.28 -1.67 13.70
CA LYS A 74 -15.40 -2.59 14.03
C LYS A 74 -15.89 -2.44 15.46
N LYS A 75 -14.99 -2.15 16.42
CA LYS A 75 -15.35 -2.01 17.83
C LYS A 75 -16.01 -0.67 18.16
N ASN A 76 -15.49 0.42 17.60
CA ASN A 76 -15.83 1.79 18.01
C ASN A 76 -16.53 2.59 16.89
N GLY A 77 -16.59 2.06 15.66
CA GLY A 77 -17.18 2.74 14.51
C GLY A 77 -18.71 2.69 14.53
N LEU A 78 -19.31 3.76 14.04
CA LEU A 78 -20.73 3.90 13.80
C LEU A 78 -21.11 3.39 12.41
N ASP A 79 -22.41 3.18 12.18
CA ASP A 79 -22.90 2.89 10.83
C ASP A 79 -22.67 4.09 9.89
N LEU A 80 -22.31 3.82 8.65
CA LEU A 80 -22.05 4.86 7.65
C LEU A 80 -23.24 5.80 7.44
N ASN A 81 -24.48 5.27 7.43
CA ASN A 81 -25.69 6.10 7.26
C ASN A 81 -25.84 7.09 8.42
N GLU A 82 -25.60 6.65 9.64
CA GLU A 82 -25.67 7.48 10.84
C GLU A 82 -24.64 8.63 10.78
N VAL A 83 -23.39 8.30 10.44
CA VAL A 83 -22.33 9.33 10.30
C VAL A 83 -22.63 10.33 9.19
N ILE A 84 -23.10 9.86 8.04
CA ILE A 84 -23.48 10.72 6.92
C ILE A 84 -24.66 11.62 7.29
N GLU A 85 -25.66 11.10 7.99
CA GLU A 85 -26.81 11.92 8.44
C GLU A 85 -26.36 13.05 9.37
N LEU A 86 -25.50 12.75 10.35
CA LEU A 86 -24.94 13.77 11.25
C LEU A 86 -24.16 14.84 10.48
N PHE A 87 -23.31 14.42 9.55
CA PHE A 87 -22.53 15.33 8.71
C PHE A 87 -23.42 16.24 7.83
N LEU A 88 -24.41 15.66 7.14
CA LEU A 88 -25.32 16.40 6.26
C LEU A 88 -26.20 17.38 7.06
N ASN A 89 -26.53 17.10 8.31
CA ASN A 89 -27.28 18.03 9.16
C ASN A 89 -26.49 19.30 9.49
N ASP A 90 -25.16 19.21 9.62
CA ASP A 90 -24.31 20.39 9.80
C ASP A 90 -23.98 21.04 8.45
N LEU A 91 -23.77 20.24 7.40
CA LEU A 91 -23.49 20.73 6.05
C LEU A 91 -24.60 21.68 5.53
N LYS A 92 -25.87 21.38 5.79
CA LYS A 92 -27.03 22.20 5.43
C LYS A 92 -27.00 23.62 6.03
N LYS A 93 -26.26 23.82 7.13
CA LYS A 93 -26.12 25.13 7.80
C LYS A 93 -24.97 25.94 7.23
N ALA A 94 -24.05 25.28 6.52
CA ALA A 94 -22.85 25.90 6.00
C ALA A 94 -23.12 26.64 4.67
N LYS A 95 -22.44 27.76 4.46
CA LYS A 95 -22.31 28.47 3.18
C LYS A 95 -20.97 28.12 2.53
N TYR A 96 -19.97 27.87 3.35
CA TYR A 96 -18.59 27.59 2.92
C TYR A 96 -18.15 26.21 3.41
N LEU A 97 -17.55 25.47 2.49
CA LEU A 97 -16.92 24.17 2.75
C LEU A 97 -15.41 24.36 2.67
N VAL A 98 -14.69 24.02 3.74
CA VAL A 98 -13.25 24.28 3.85
C VAL A 98 -12.50 22.97 4.09
N GLY A 99 -11.32 22.83 3.52
CA GLY A 99 -10.42 21.71 3.78
C GLY A 99 -9.01 21.97 3.26
N HIS A 100 -8.13 20.99 3.41
CA HIS A 100 -6.78 21.03 2.87
C HIS A 100 -6.65 19.95 1.78
N ASN A 101 -6.51 20.35 0.50
CA ASN A 101 -6.69 19.46 -0.66
C ASN A 101 -8.11 18.87 -0.70
N VAL A 102 -9.07 19.66 -0.35
CA VAL A 102 -10.47 19.33 -0.05
C VAL A 102 -11.21 18.60 -1.16
N LYS A 103 -10.74 18.68 -2.40
CA LYS A 103 -11.32 17.96 -3.53
C LYS A 103 -11.28 16.43 -3.33
N PHE A 104 -10.25 15.92 -2.66
CA PHE A 104 -10.15 14.50 -2.33
C PHE A 104 -11.31 14.12 -1.40
N ASP A 105 -11.48 14.83 -0.29
CA ASP A 105 -12.49 14.53 0.71
C ASP A 105 -13.92 14.69 0.19
N ILE A 106 -14.18 15.70 -0.64
CA ILE A 106 -15.47 15.86 -1.35
C ILE A 106 -15.77 14.64 -2.22
N ASN A 107 -14.78 14.13 -2.95
CA ASN A 107 -14.96 12.94 -3.80
C ASN A 107 -15.17 11.67 -2.97
N ILE A 108 -14.46 11.52 -1.84
CA ILE A 108 -14.66 10.39 -0.93
C ILE A 108 -16.09 10.37 -0.39
N ILE A 109 -16.54 11.47 0.20
CA ILE A 109 -17.91 11.56 0.71
C ILE A 109 -18.93 11.48 -0.43
N GLY A 110 -18.65 12.07 -1.59
CA GLY A 110 -19.48 11.94 -2.79
C GLY A 110 -19.65 10.49 -3.23
N ALA A 111 -18.59 9.69 -3.20
CA ALA A 111 -18.63 8.27 -3.53
C ALA A 111 -19.39 7.43 -2.48
N GLU A 112 -19.26 7.76 -1.18
CA GLU A 112 -20.07 7.10 -0.14
C GLU A 112 -21.56 7.47 -0.25
N LEU A 113 -21.89 8.74 -0.54
CA LEU A 113 -23.27 9.15 -0.83
C LEU A 113 -23.84 8.40 -2.03
N TYR A 114 -23.05 8.24 -3.11
CA TYR A 114 -23.47 7.46 -4.28
C TYR A 114 -23.75 5.99 -3.94
N ARG A 115 -22.88 5.35 -3.12
CA ARG A 115 -23.09 3.97 -2.63
C ARG A 115 -24.37 3.82 -1.82
N LEU A 116 -24.74 4.85 -1.05
CA LEU A 116 -25.97 4.91 -0.25
C LEU A 116 -27.21 5.31 -1.05
N GLY A 117 -27.06 5.69 -2.33
CA GLY A 117 -28.16 6.19 -3.15
C GLY A 117 -28.64 7.60 -2.75
N ILE A 118 -27.82 8.37 -2.05
CA ILE A 118 -28.12 9.72 -1.59
C ILE A 118 -27.57 10.74 -2.60
N SER A 119 -28.40 11.71 -2.99
CA SER A 119 -27.95 12.78 -3.89
C SER A 119 -26.90 13.68 -3.20
N SER A 120 -25.83 14.00 -3.94
CA SER A 120 -24.78 14.92 -3.44
C SER A 120 -25.35 16.31 -3.17
N GLN A 121 -24.98 16.91 -2.06
CA GLN A 121 -25.40 18.26 -1.62
C GLN A 121 -24.25 19.27 -1.68
N PHE A 122 -23.12 18.92 -2.32
CA PHE A 122 -21.93 19.80 -2.39
C PHE A 122 -22.00 20.87 -3.47
N ASN A 123 -22.92 20.73 -4.46
CA ASN A 123 -22.95 21.58 -5.65
C ASN A 123 -23.27 23.05 -5.36
N ASP A 124 -23.97 23.33 -4.26
CA ASP A 124 -24.42 24.68 -3.89
C ASP A 124 -23.49 25.37 -2.88
N LEU A 125 -22.41 24.70 -2.47
CA LEU A 125 -21.48 25.22 -1.48
C LEU A 125 -20.28 25.91 -2.14
N HIS A 126 -19.85 27.02 -1.57
CA HIS A 126 -18.60 27.64 -1.95
C HIS A 126 -17.44 26.90 -1.28
N VAL A 127 -16.58 26.27 -2.10
CA VAL A 127 -15.45 25.48 -1.62
C VAL A 127 -14.21 26.35 -1.48
N ILE A 128 -13.56 26.31 -0.31
CA ILE A 128 -12.30 27.00 -0.02
C ILE A 128 -11.25 25.94 0.31
N ASP A 129 -10.19 25.89 -0.50
CA ASP A 129 -9.06 24.98 -0.28
C ASP A 129 -7.88 25.73 0.30
N THR A 130 -7.27 25.19 1.36
CA THR A 130 -6.05 25.76 1.94
C THR A 130 -4.77 25.25 1.25
N CYS A 131 -4.87 24.24 0.36
CA CYS A 131 -3.78 23.70 -0.46
C CYS A 131 -3.82 24.28 -1.87
N THR A 132 -3.35 25.52 -2.05
CA THR A 132 -3.48 26.27 -3.30
C THR A 132 -2.15 26.90 -3.75
N GLU A 133 -2.15 27.52 -4.94
CA GLU A 133 -1.02 28.30 -5.42
C GLU A 133 -0.71 29.50 -4.49
N LEU A 134 -1.71 30.06 -3.81
CA LEU A 134 -1.52 31.14 -2.83
C LEU A 134 -0.67 30.68 -1.65
N THR A 135 -1.02 29.54 -1.05
CA THR A 135 -0.27 28.97 0.08
C THR A 135 1.07 28.37 -0.35
N ALA A 136 1.19 27.86 -1.59
CA ALA A 136 2.48 27.45 -2.15
C ALA A 136 3.45 28.65 -2.28
N ASN A 137 2.95 29.80 -2.78
CA ASN A 137 3.73 31.02 -2.87
C ASN A 137 4.03 31.65 -1.50
N LEU A 138 3.20 31.42 -0.51
CA LEU A 138 3.43 31.81 0.88
C LEU A 138 4.57 30.98 1.52
N CYS A 139 4.51 29.66 1.45
CA CYS A 139 5.46 28.74 2.06
C CYS A 139 6.79 28.64 1.30
N LYS A 140 6.80 28.85 -0.02
CA LYS A 140 7.99 28.82 -0.91
C LYS A 140 8.79 27.52 -0.86
N ILE A 141 8.13 26.37 -0.72
CA ILE A 141 8.76 25.06 -0.67
C ILE A 141 9.27 24.68 -2.06
N LYS A 142 10.53 24.29 -2.18
CA LYS A 142 11.14 23.86 -3.45
C LYS A 142 10.56 22.49 -3.88
N GLY A 143 10.58 22.20 -5.19
CA GLY A 143 10.17 20.89 -5.73
C GLY A 143 8.85 20.86 -6.47
N GLY A 144 8.23 22.01 -6.72
CA GLY A 144 7.05 22.13 -7.59
C GLY A 144 7.39 21.91 -9.07
N ARG A 145 6.37 21.54 -9.86
CA ARG A 145 6.51 21.31 -11.31
C ARG A 145 6.73 22.64 -12.06
N ALA A 146 7.49 22.58 -13.15
CA ALA A 146 7.75 23.72 -14.05
C ALA A 146 8.33 24.98 -13.34
N GLY A 147 9.17 24.77 -12.31
CA GLY A 147 9.82 25.88 -11.59
C GLY A 147 8.92 26.62 -10.59
N LYS A 148 7.68 26.16 -10.38
CA LYS A 148 6.79 26.66 -9.34
C LYS A 148 7.18 26.10 -7.95
N PHE A 149 6.62 26.68 -6.89
CA PHE A 149 6.72 26.10 -5.56
C PHE A 149 5.82 24.86 -5.42
N LYS A 150 6.23 23.92 -4.58
CA LYS A 150 5.43 22.76 -4.20
C LYS A 150 4.20 23.22 -3.40
N PHE A 151 3.05 22.62 -3.64
CA PHE A 151 1.89 22.82 -2.76
C PHE A 151 2.22 22.25 -1.38
N PRO A 152 2.00 23.02 -0.30
CA PRO A 152 2.33 22.56 1.04
C PRO A 152 1.41 21.41 1.48
N THR A 153 1.93 20.44 2.21
CA THR A 153 1.10 19.56 3.03
C THR A 153 0.50 20.36 4.18
N LEU A 154 -0.51 19.83 4.86
CA LEU A 154 -1.08 20.48 6.04
C LEU A 154 -0.03 20.76 7.12
N ILE A 155 0.84 19.78 7.38
CA ILE A 155 1.96 19.93 8.35
C ILE A 155 2.89 21.07 7.94
N GLU A 156 3.29 21.12 6.67
CA GLU A 156 4.18 22.16 6.15
C GLU A 156 3.54 23.58 6.23
N LEU A 157 2.25 23.68 5.92
CA LEU A 157 1.52 24.94 6.04
C LEU A 157 1.39 25.37 7.50
N TYR A 158 1.03 24.42 8.37
CA TYR A 158 0.88 24.68 9.81
C TYR A 158 2.20 25.13 10.45
N ASP A 159 3.30 24.39 10.21
CA ASP A 159 4.62 24.78 10.69
C ASP A 159 5.06 26.15 10.17
N PHE A 160 4.79 26.45 8.89
CA PHE A 160 5.08 27.74 8.32
C PHE A 160 4.34 28.89 9.05
N LEU A 161 3.04 28.71 9.29
CA LEU A 161 2.19 29.72 9.90
C LEU A 161 2.50 29.91 11.40
N PHE A 162 2.67 28.83 12.14
CA PHE A 162 2.72 28.89 13.61
C PHE A 162 4.11 28.68 14.19
N LYS A 163 5.06 28.12 13.45
CA LYS A 163 6.39 27.69 13.93
C LYS A 163 6.30 26.66 15.04
N GLU A 164 5.31 25.81 14.94
CA GLU A 164 4.99 24.69 15.84
C GLU A 164 4.56 23.51 14.99
N SER A 165 4.80 22.29 15.46
CA SER A 165 4.18 21.08 14.94
C SER A 165 2.86 20.83 15.67
N PHE A 166 1.94 20.08 15.04
CA PHE A 166 0.79 19.53 15.74
C PHE A 166 0.90 18.01 15.84
N ASP A 167 0.41 17.47 16.94
CA ASP A 167 0.44 16.04 17.20
C ASP A 167 -0.67 15.30 16.43
N GLN A 168 -0.46 14.01 16.21
CA GLN A 168 -1.44 13.11 15.59
C GLN A 168 -1.88 13.49 14.17
N ALA A 169 -0.99 14.04 13.36
CA ALA A 169 -1.22 14.13 11.92
C ALA A 169 -1.64 12.77 11.35
N HIS A 170 -2.54 12.78 10.35
CA HIS A 170 -3.27 11.62 9.84
C HIS A 170 -4.27 11.02 10.86
N ASN A 171 -4.86 11.88 11.67
CA ASN A 171 -6.09 11.64 12.40
C ASN A 171 -7.05 12.75 11.99
N ALA A 172 -8.11 12.43 11.28
CA ALA A 172 -9.00 13.44 10.70
C ALA A 172 -9.46 14.50 11.72
N SER A 173 -9.63 14.16 13.00
CA SER A 173 -10.01 15.14 14.03
C SER A 173 -8.91 16.18 14.31
N ALA A 174 -7.64 15.75 14.33
CA ALA A 174 -6.49 16.64 14.51
C ALA A 174 -6.25 17.47 13.26
N ASP A 175 -6.39 16.86 12.08
CA ASP A 175 -6.22 17.51 10.78
C ASP A 175 -7.30 18.57 10.55
N VAL A 176 -8.55 18.35 10.98
CA VAL A 176 -9.61 19.37 10.96
C VAL A 176 -9.28 20.55 11.88
N GLU A 177 -8.78 20.32 13.11
CA GLU A 177 -8.38 21.42 14.01
C GLU A 177 -7.20 22.22 13.42
N ALA A 178 -6.18 21.53 12.87
CA ALA A 178 -5.06 22.17 12.21
C ALA A 178 -5.47 22.95 10.96
N THR A 179 -6.39 22.40 10.15
CA THR A 179 -6.96 23.05 8.98
C THR A 179 -7.76 24.28 9.37
N SER A 180 -8.61 24.21 10.41
CA SER A 180 -9.38 25.32 10.95
C SER A 180 -8.47 26.47 11.36
N ARG A 181 -7.48 26.18 12.20
CA ARG A 181 -6.51 27.13 12.69
C ARG A 181 -5.74 27.79 11.52
N SER A 182 -5.29 26.99 10.56
CA SER A 182 -4.58 27.48 9.37
C SER A 182 -5.47 28.34 8.49
N PHE A 183 -6.71 27.94 8.22
CA PHE A 183 -7.68 28.70 7.44
C PHE A 183 -7.93 30.09 8.06
N PHE A 184 -8.26 30.14 9.35
CA PHE A 184 -8.51 31.42 9.99
C PHE A 184 -7.24 32.32 10.06
N GLU A 185 -6.05 31.72 10.20
CA GLU A 185 -4.80 32.49 10.18
C GLU A 185 -4.50 33.07 8.80
N ILE A 186 -4.70 32.34 7.70
CA ILE A 186 -4.51 32.87 6.34
C ILE A 186 -5.54 33.93 5.98
N VAL A 187 -6.77 33.87 6.56
CA VAL A 187 -7.75 34.95 6.46
C VAL A 187 -7.28 36.17 7.26
N ARG A 188 -6.88 35.99 8.53
CA ARG A 188 -6.42 37.07 9.40
C ARG A 188 -5.21 37.81 8.86
N SER A 189 -4.29 37.10 8.21
CA SER A 189 -3.03 37.63 7.65
C SER A 189 -3.17 38.15 6.21
N ASP A 190 -4.39 38.31 5.67
CA ASP A 190 -4.69 38.81 4.33
C ASP A 190 -4.07 37.98 3.18
N VAL A 191 -3.80 36.68 3.42
CA VAL A 191 -3.35 35.76 2.35
C VAL A 191 -4.52 35.48 1.41
N LEU A 192 -5.74 35.28 1.96
CA LEU A 192 -7.01 35.31 1.22
C LEU A 192 -7.57 36.73 1.16
N SER A 193 -8.53 36.95 0.27
CA SER A 193 -9.14 38.24 0.01
C SER A 193 -10.65 38.13 -0.28
N LYS A 194 -11.33 39.24 -0.42
CA LYS A 194 -12.75 39.28 -0.85
C LYS A 194 -13.02 38.58 -2.20
N LYS A 195 -12.00 38.37 -3.03
CA LYS A 195 -12.14 37.61 -4.28
C LYS A 195 -12.29 36.10 -4.04
N ASP A 196 -11.82 35.62 -2.91
CA ASP A 196 -11.82 34.20 -2.59
C ASP A 196 -13.16 33.78 -1.96
N PHE A 197 -13.80 34.65 -1.16
CA PHE A 197 -15.16 34.45 -0.67
C PHE A 197 -15.82 35.75 -0.20
N GLU A 198 -17.15 35.82 -0.29
CA GLU A 198 -17.93 37.04 -0.13
C GLU A 198 -17.82 37.63 1.30
N ASP A 199 -17.89 36.79 2.33
CA ASP A 199 -17.92 37.21 3.73
C ASP A 199 -16.51 37.49 4.31
N PHE A 200 -15.48 37.54 3.46
CA PHE A 200 -14.07 37.71 3.87
C PHE A 200 -13.89 38.92 4.81
N ASN A 201 -14.38 40.09 4.44
CA ASN A 201 -14.16 41.33 5.20
C ASN A 201 -14.75 41.23 6.63
N GLN A 202 -15.92 40.61 6.78
CA GLN A 202 -16.55 40.43 8.08
C GLN A 202 -15.66 39.54 8.96
N LEU A 203 -15.27 38.36 8.46
CA LEU A 203 -14.44 37.42 9.17
C LEU A 203 -13.05 38.00 9.49
N ASN A 204 -12.39 38.59 8.51
CA ASN A 204 -11.06 39.18 8.66
C ASN A 204 -11.03 40.28 9.73
N ASN A 205 -11.99 41.19 9.70
CA ASN A 205 -12.10 42.29 10.69
C ASN A 205 -12.32 41.72 12.10
N TYR A 206 -13.19 40.71 12.23
CA TYR A 206 -13.44 40.08 13.50
C TYR A 206 -12.16 39.39 14.05
N LEU A 207 -11.48 38.61 13.20
CA LEU A 207 -10.23 37.90 13.61
C LEU A 207 -9.14 38.88 14.01
N LYS A 208 -8.91 39.96 13.26
CA LYS A 208 -7.90 41.00 13.59
C LYS A 208 -8.23 41.73 14.90
N SER A 209 -9.51 41.95 15.18
CA SER A 209 -9.94 42.63 16.40
C SER A 209 -9.83 41.77 17.65
N ASN A 210 -9.97 40.44 17.51
CA ASN A 210 -10.00 39.52 18.64
C ASN A 210 -8.68 38.79 18.86
N TYR A 211 -7.80 38.75 17.86
CA TYR A 211 -6.49 38.07 17.93
C TYR A 211 -5.38 39.07 17.59
N SER A 212 -4.72 39.61 18.61
CA SER A 212 -3.57 40.51 18.46
C SER A 212 -2.31 39.79 17.96
N SER A 213 -2.24 38.46 18.13
CA SER A 213 -1.21 37.55 17.63
C SER A 213 -1.85 36.47 16.74
N LYS A 214 -1.16 35.38 16.54
CA LYS A 214 -1.66 34.22 15.76
C LYS A 214 -2.90 33.60 16.38
N ILE A 215 -3.74 32.95 15.56
CA ILE A 215 -4.89 32.17 16.02
C ILE A 215 -4.43 31.05 16.96
N SER A 216 -5.06 30.94 18.12
CA SER A 216 -4.78 29.85 19.07
C SER A 216 -5.56 28.57 18.73
N LEU A 217 -5.05 27.42 19.16
CA LEU A 217 -5.78 26.14 19.09
C LEU A 217 -7.05 26.22 19.98
N TYR A 218 -8.07 25.46 19.59
CA TYR A 218 -9.26 25.27 20.42
C TYR A 218 -8.96 24.36 21.63
N GLY A 219 -7.86 23.58 21.55
CA GLY A 219 -7.43 22.69 22.65
C GLY A 219 -8.35 21.48 22.77
N LEU A 220 -8.75 20.91 21.63
CA LEU A 220 -9.58 19.72 21.59
C LEU A 220 -8.75 18.47 21.92
N ASP A 221 -9.36 17.55 22.64
CA ASP A 221 -8.75 16.25 22.92
C ASP A 221 -8.92 15.32 21.71
N HIS A 222 -7.79 14.85 21.15
CA HIS A 222 -7.78 13.89 20.06
C HIS A 222 -7.37 12.51 20.55
N VAL A 223 -8.14 11.49 20.18
CA VAL A 223 -7.84 10.09 20.55
C VAL A 223 -6.65 9.59 19.74
N ASN A 224 -5.63 9.05 20.42
CA ASN A 224 -4.49 8.43 19.73
C ASN A 224 -4.88 7.06 19.14
N LEU A 225 -5.29 7.05 17.88
CA LEU A 225 -5.81 5.88 17.19
C LEU A 225 -4.75 4.76 17.02
N LYS A 226 -3.47 5.12 16.82
CA LYS A 226 -2.35 4.15 16.76
C LYS A 226 -2.20 3.40 18.09
N GLN A 227 -2.30 4.12 19.21
CA GLN A 227 -2.19 3.51 20.52
C GLN A 227 -3.39 2.60 20.82
N GLU A 228 -4.62 3.03 20.47
CA GLU A 228 -5.83 2.24 20.66
C GLU A 228 -5.81 0.96 19.80
N SER A 229 -5.39 1.04 18.52
CA SER A 229 -5.22 -0.13 17.67
C SER A 229 -4.17 -1.10 18.22
N SER A 230 -3.04 -0.60 18.71
CA SER A 230 -1.97 -1.42 19.30
C SER A 230 -2.43 -2.19 20.54
N LYS A 231 -3.25 -1.58 21.40
CA LYS A 231 -3.84 -2.26 22.56
C LYS A 231 -4.70 -3.46 22.14
N LEU A 232 -5.48 -3.32 21.07
CA LEU A 232 -6.32 -4.41 20.57
C LEU A 232 -5.48 -5.54 19.95
N LYS A 233 -4.39 -5.22 19.25
CA LYS A 233 -3.47 -6.23 18.70
C LYS A 233 -2.79 -7.05 19.80
N GLN A 234 -2.34 -6.44 20.89
CA GLN A 234 -1.69 -7.15 22.01
C GLN A 234 -2.60 -8.20 22.66
N VAL A 235 -3.91 -7.93 22.75
CA VAL A 235 -4.88 -8.88 23.29
C VAL A 235 -5.04 -10.12 22.39
N SER A 236 -4.96 -9.94 21.07
CA SER A 236 -5.06 -11.05 20.10
C SER A 236 -3.78 -11.88 20.00
N THR A 237 -2.61 -11.23 20.11
CA THR A 237 -1.30 -11.91 20.00
C THR A 237 -1.03 -12.84 21.20
N ASN A 238 -1.41 -12.43 22.41
CA ASN A 238 -1.25 -13.26 23.60
C ASN A 238 -2.05 -14.58 23.53
N LYS A 239 -3.18 -14.61 22.85
CA LYS A 239 -3.93 -15.86 22.59
C LYS A 239 -3.25 -16.80 21.60
N ASN A 240 -2.48 -16.27 20.63
CA ASN A 240 -1.83 -17.08 19.59
C ASN A 240 -0.46 -17.62 20.02
N ILE A 241 0.25 -16.93 20.92
CA ILE A 241 1.57 -17.36 21.42
C ILE A 241 1.46 -18.62 22.29
N GLU A 242 0.38 -18.84 23.03
CA GLU A 242 0.16 -20.08 23.80
C GLU A 242 0.02 -21.33 22.90
N ILE A 243 -0.39 -21.18 21.64
CA ILE A 243 -0.55 -22.28 20.68
C ILE A 243 0.78 -22.65 20.00
N LEU A 244 1.73 -21.70 19.89
CA LEU A 244 3.01 -21.90 19.20
C LEU A 244 4.09 -22.55 20.09
N ASN A 245 4.02 -22.38 21.40
CA ASN A 245 5.01 -22.91 22.35
C ASN A 245 4.91 -24.43 22.62
N SER A 246 3.94 -25.11 22.03
CA SER A 246 3.72 -26.57 22.30
C SER A 246 4.42 -27.51 21.31
N ASN A 247 5.13 -27.05 20.28
CA ASN A 247 5.70 -27.86 19.20
C ASN A 247 7.19 -27.64 18.91
N ASP A 248 7.99 -27.23 19.87
CA ASP A 248 9.45 -27.12 19.73
C ASP A 248 10.15 -28.47 19.79
N LYS A 249 9.92 -29.32 18.81
CA LYS A 249 10.81 -30.51 18.57
C LYS A 249 10.59 -31.11 17.18
N VAL A 250 10.92 -30.46 16.10
CA VAL A 250 11.49 -31.12 14.90
C VAL A 250 12.11 -30.05 14.02
N ILE A 251 13.33 -29.64 14.29
CA ILE A 251 14.17 -29.03 13.25
C ILE A 251 14.57 -30.20 12.36
N ASN A 252 13.84 -30.37 11.26
CA ASN A 252 14.25 -31.29 10.21
C ASN A 252 15.63 -30.84 9.72
N LYS A 253 16.63 -31.74 9.78
CA LYS A 253 17.99 -31.54 9.28
C LYS A 253 18.05 -31.45 7.73
N ASN A 254 16.96 -31.09 7.09
CA ASN A 254 16.97 -30.93 5.64
C ASN A 254 17.72 -29.61 5.26
N PRO A 255 18.67 -29.69 4.36
CA PRO A 255 19.43 -28.53 3.94
C PRO A 255 18.49 -27.50 3.29
N PHE A 256 18.70 -26.23 3.57
CA PHE A 256 17.99 -25.13 2.91
C PHE A 256 18.35 -25.09 1.42
N VAL A 257 17.39 -24.71 0.57
CA VAL A 257 17.56 -24.54 -0.87
C VAL A 257 16.99 -23.19 -1.25
N HIS A 258 17.79 -22.33 -1.87
CA HIS A 258 17.28 -21.07 -2.41
C HIS A 258 16.46 -21.32 -3.67
N LEU A 259 15.15 -21.04 -3.63
CA LEU A 259 14.24 -21.24 -4.75
C LEU A 259 13.80 -19.93 -5.42
N HIS A 260 14.17 -18.77 -4.87
CA HIS A 260 13.88 -17.46 -5.40
C HIS A 260 15.17 -16.61 -5.46
N ASN A 261 15.86 -16.63 -6.62
CA ASN A 261 17.12 -15.92 -6.84
C ASN A 261 17.13 -15.24 -8.18
N ASN A 262 17.57 -13.99 -8.20
CA ASN A 262 17.83 -13.22 -9.41
C ASN A 262 19.33 -13.20 -9.72
N SER A 263 19.68 -13.28 -11.00
CA SER A 263 21.07 -13.11 -11.46
C SER A 263 21.27 -11.77 -12.18
N GLN A 264 22.50 -11.55 -12.69
CA GLN A 264 22.81 -10.37 -13.53
C GLN A 264 21.92 -10.25 -14.78
N PHE A 265 21.12 -11.26 -15.13
CA PHE A 265 20.14 -11.20 -16.22
C PHE A 265 18.81 -10.54 -15.77
N SER A 266 18.61 -10.36 -14.48
CA SER A 266 17.63 -9.40 -13.94
C SER A 266 18.25 -7.99 -13.98
N VAL A 267 18.33 -7.43 -15.19
CA VAL A 267 19.07 -6.21 -15.50
C VAL A 267 18.60 -5.04 -14.63
N LEU A 268 19.55 -4.29 -14.05
CA LEU A 268 19.34 -3.20 -13.10
C LEU A 268 18.65 -3.61 -11.79
N GLN A 269 18.58 -4.91 -11.47
CA GLN A 269 17.91 -5.39 -10.25
C GLN A 269 18.73 -6.37 -9.44
N SER A 270 19.78 -6.97 -10.00
CA SER A 270 20.62 -7.93 -9.29
C SER A 270 22.08 -7.81 -9.72
N THR A 271 22.97 -7.94 -8.73
CA THR A 271 24.43 -8.02 -8.93
C THR A 271 24.96 -9.45 -8.92
N SER A 272 24.09 -10.46 -8.65
CA SER A 272 24.49 -11.87 -8.53
C SER A 272 24.99 -12.44 -9.83
N ARG A 273 26.25 -12.86 -9.89
CA ARG A 273 26.80 -13.60 -11.05
C ARG A 273 26.47 -15.09 -10.93
N ILE A 274 26.02 -15.68 -12.04
CA ILE A 274 25.65 -17.12 -12.08
C ILE A 274 26.78 -18.02 -11.57
N SER A 275 28.03 -17.75 -11.96
CA SER A 275 29.19 -18.53 -11.51
C SER A 275 29.41 -18.47 -10.00
N GLU A 276 29.20 -17.29 -9.41
CA GLU A 276 29.31 -17.06 -7.97
C GLU A 276 28.14 -17.69 -7.20
N LEU A 277 26.91 -17.63 -7.75
CA LEU A 277 25.75 -18.29 -7.21
C LEU A 277 25.97 -19.81 -7.08
N VAL A 278 26.48 -20.47 -8.13
CA VAL A 278 26.78 -21.90 -8.11
C VAL A 278 27.89 -22.21 -7.11
N LYS A 279 28.96 -21.43 -7.07
CA LYS A 279 30.05 -21.59 -6.10
C LYS A 279 29.54 -21.48 -4.68
N LYS A 280 28.72 -20.45 -4.38
CA LYS A 280 28.19 -20.20 -3.04
C LYS A 280 27.21 -21.30 -2.60
N THR A 281 26.42 -21.82 -3.54
CA THR A 281 25.55 -22.99 -3.31
C THR A 281 26.35 -24.20 -2.85
N ALA A 282 27.49 -24.46 -3.49
CA ALA A 282 28.39 -25.53 -3.11
C ALA A 282 29.04 -25.32 -1.73
N GLU A 283 29.51 -24.10 -1.46
CA GLU A 283 30.11 -23.73 -0.18
C GLU A 283 29.13 -23.95 1.00
N PHE A 284 27.85 -23.71 0.78
CA PHE A 284 26.80 -23.95 1.78
C PHE A 284 26.24 -25.37 1.77
N ASN A 285 26.81 -26.30 0.98
CA ASN A 285 26.36 -27.69 0.85
C ASN A 285 24.87 -27.78 0.49
N MET A 286 24.35 -26.88 -0.31
CA MET A 286 22.96 -26.93 -0.77
C MET A 286 22.83 -27.94 -1.91
N PRO A 287 21.88 -28.90 -1.83
CA PRO A 287 21.73 -29.94 -2.88
C PRO A 287 21.10 -29.43 -4.17
N ALA A 288 20.54 -28.23 -4.15
CA ALA A 288 19.89 -27.60 -5.31
C ALA A 288 19.92 -26.08 -5.19
N VAL A 289 19.70 -25.41 -6.29
CA VAL A 289 19.47 -23.95 -6.36
C VAL A 289 18.59 -23.62 -7.56
N ALA A 290 17.68 -22.66 -7.42
CA ALA A 290 16.88 -22.15 -8.53
C ALA A 290 17.49 -20.86 -9.11
N LEU A 291 17.26 -20.66 -10.40
CA LEU A 291 17.43 -19.37 -11.05
C LEU A 291 16.03 -18.88 -11.49
N THR A 292 15.62 -17.71 -11.02
CA THR A 292 14.28 -17.14 -11.21
C THR A 292 14.38 -15.67 -11.62
N ASP A 293 15.14 -15.40 -12.68
CA ASP A 293 15.33 -14.04 -13.20
C ASP A 293 13.99 -13.38 -13.54
N LYS A 294 13.94 -12.05 -13.39
CA LYS A 294 12.73 -11.27 -13.55
C LYS A 294 12.34 -11.14 -15.03
N ALA A 295 11.17 -11.66 -15.33
CA ALA A 295 10.48 -11.59 -16.62
C ALA A 295 11.30 -12.13 -17.81
N ASN A 296 12.38 -12.89 -17.59
CA ASN A 296 13.16 -13.46 -18.68
C ASN A 296 13.85 -14.78 -18.28
N MET A 297 14.25 -15.55 -19.28
CA MET A 297 14.99 -16.81 -19.13
C MET A 297 16.36 -16.77 -19.80
N MET A 298 16.93 -15.59 -20.03
CA MET A 298 18.22 -15.42 -20.73
C MET A 298 19.37 -16.09 -19.98
N GLY A 299 19.32 -16.11 -18.65
CA GLY A 299 20.29 -16.77 -17.78
C GLY A 299 20.20 -18.29 -17.75
N ALA A 300 19.09 -18.90 -18.16
CA ALA A 300 18.81 -20.32 -17.93
C ALA A 300 19.85 -21.28 -18.52
N PHE A 301 20.29 -21.04 -19.75
CA PHE A 301 21.33 -21.87 -20.40
C PHE A 301 22.68 -21.69 -19.70
N HIS A 302 23.08 -20.48 -19.40
CA HIS A 302 24.33 -20.19 -18.68
C HIS A 302 24.35 -20.83 -17.31
N PHE A 303 23.22 -20.77 -16.59
CA PHE A 303 23.06 -21.39 -15.28
C PHE A 303 23.15 -22.92 -15.35
N TYR A 304 22.41 -23.56 -16.25
CA TYR A 304 22.50 -25.00 -16.45
C TYR A 304 23.93 -25.45 -16.77
N ARG A 305 24.60 -24.74 -17.70
CA ARG A 305 25.98 -25.02 -18.06
C ARG A 305 26.95 -24.85 -16.89
N ALA A 306 26.80 -23.80 -16.11
CA ALA A 306 27.66 -23.58 -14.94
C ALA A 306 27.51 -24.71 -13.89
N VAL A 307 26.27 -25.12 -13.58
CA VAL A 307 26.01 -26.22 -12.67
C VAL A 307 26.51 -27.56 -13.25
N LYS A 308 26.30 -27.81 -14.55
CA LYS A 308 26.78 -29.01 -15.20
C LYS A 308 28.31 -29.10 -15.13
N ASN A 309 29.02 -28.04 -15.48
CA ASN A 309 30.49 -27.99 -15.41
C ASN A 309 31.00 -28.23 -13.99
N PHE A 310 30.31 -27.64 -12.98
CA PHE A 310 30.62 -27.89 -11.55
C PHE A 310 30.43 -29.38 -11.19
N ASN A 311 29.32 -29.98 -11.59
CA ASN A 311 29.00 -31.38 -11.30
C ASN A 311 29.87 -32.40 -12.03
N ASP A 312 30.41 -32.03 -13.21
CA ASP A 312 31.26 -32.90 -14.02
C ASP A 312 32.75 -32.86 -13.56
N ASP A 313 33.14 -31.94 -12.67
CA ASP A 313 34.45 -31.91 -12.05
C ASP A 313 34.58 -33.05 -11.03
N ASP A 314 35.60 -33.91 -11.19
CA ASP A 314 35.84 -35.08 -10.32
C ASP A 314 35.96 -34.72 -8.84
N LYS A 315 36.38 -33.50 -8.51
CA LYS A 315 36.50 -33.01 -7.14
C LYS A 315 35.14 -32.82 -6.46
N ASN A 316 34.06 -32.72 -7.23
CA ASN A 316 32.72 -32.35 -6.75
C ASN A 316 31.75 -33.56 -6.77
N GLN A 317 32.22 -34.78 -7.00
CA GLN A 317 31.37 -35.97 -7.14
C GLN A 317 30.47 -36.23 -5.92
N SER A 318 30.91 -35.86 -4.72
CA SER A 318 30.17 -36.01 -3.46
C SER A 318 29.22 -34.85 -3.16
N ASN A 319 29.28 -33.75 -3.91
CA ASN A 319 28.50 -32.50 -3.63
C ASN A 319 27.84 -31.98 -4.91
N LYS A 320 27.08 -32.82 -5.61
CA LYS A 320 26.37 -32.43 -6.83
C LYS A 320 25.20 -31.52 -6.54
N ILE A 321 25.04 -30.47 -7.34
CA ILE A 321 23.97 -29.49 -7.26
C ILE A 321 22.92 -29.79 -8.34
N LYS A 322 21.63 -29.80 -7.96
CA LYS A 322 20.50 -29.87 -8.89
C LYS A 322 20.12 -28.45 -9.35
N PRO A 323 20.23 -28.11 -10.65
CA PRO A 323 19.73 -26.85 -11.17
C PRO A 323 18.20 -26.88 -11.28
N ILE A 324 17.53 -25.84 -10.80
CA ILE A 324 16.09 -25.63 -10.95
C ILE A 324 15.91 -24.37 -11.79
N ILE A 325 15.23 -24.50 -12.93
CA ILE A 325 14.98 -23.38 -13.83
C ILE A 325 13.59 -22.82 -13.56
N GLY A 326 13.54 -21.52 -13.37
CA GLY A 326 12.31 -20.76 -13.13
C GLY A 326 12.37 -19.37 -13.72
N CYS A 327 11.34 -18.60 -13.46
CA CYS A 327 11.24 -17.19 -13.81
C CYS A 327 10.25 -16.50 -12.88
N GLU A 328 10.55 -15.29 -12.46
CA GLU A 328 9.61 -14.40 -11.80
C GLU A 328 8.87 -13.59 -12.87
N LEU A 329 7.53 -13.69 -12.91
CA LEU A 329 6.70 -12.99 -13.89
C LEU A 329 5.76 -12.00 -13.21
N ASN A 330 5.44 -10.92 -13.91
CA ASN A 330 4.47 -9.92 -13.46
C ASN A 330 3.07 -10.32 -13.98
N ILE A 331 2.13 -10.55 -13.05
CA ILE A 331 0.75 -10.97 -13.35
C ILE A 331 -0.16 -9.77 -13.16
N CYS A 332 -0.58 -9.15 -14.25
CA CYS A 332 -1.48 -7.99 -14.28
C CYS A 332 -2.96 -8.42 -14.42
N GLU A 333 -3.86 -7.46 -14.35
CA GLU A 333 -5.29 -7.70 -14.52
C GLU A 333 -5.62 -8.09 -15.98
N ASN A 334 -5.10 -7.31 -16.94
CA ASN A 334 -5.25 -7.57 -18.37
C ASN A 334 -3.99 -7.12 -19.12
N HIS A 335 -3.23 -8.07 -19.66
CA HIS A 335 -1.96 -7.79 -20.33
C HIS A 335 -2.12 -6.99 -21.64
N ASN A 336 -3.30 -6.99 -22.24
CA ASN A 336 -3.62 -6.23 -23.45
C ASN A 336 -4.03 -4.78 -23.16
N ASP A 337 -4.44 -4.46 -21.93
CA ASP A 337 -4.82 -3.10 -21.58
C ASP A 337 -3.56 -2.23 -21.33
N LYS A 338 -3.41 -1.20 -22.15
CA LYS A 338 -2.33 -0.21 -22.08
C LYS A 338 -2.85 1.20 -21.79
N SER A 339 -4.10 1.31 -21.34
CA SER A 339 -4.75 2.60 -21.01
C SER A 339 -4.27 3.18 -19.68
N HIS A 340 -3.82 2.33 -18.76
CA HIS A 340 -3.27 2.71 -17.46
C HIS A 340 -2.11 1.80 -17.07
N ARG A 341 -1.27 2.27 -16.17
CA ARG A 341 -0.13 1.50 -15.69
C ARG A 341 -0.61 0.47 -14.66
N ASP A 342 -0.38 -0.80 -14.97
CA ASP A 342 -0.56 -1.94 -14.10
C ASP A 342 0.68 -2.84 -14.27
N ASP A 343 1.64 -2.71 -13.37
CA ASP A 343 2.90 -3.48 -13.44
C ASP A 343 2.69 -4.94 -13.01
N GLY A 344 1.52 -5.29 -12.48
CA GLY A 344 1.17 -6.65 -12.02
C GLY A 344 1.83 -7.06 -10.71
N TYR A 345 1.48 -8.25 -10.24
CA TYR A 345 2.03 -8.90 -9.05
C TYR A 345 3.16 -9.86 -9.44
N GLN A 346 4.23 -9.88 -8.65
CA GLN A 346 5.37 -10.75 -8.89
C GLN A 346 5.06 -12.18 -8.44
N THR A 347 5.19 -13.14 -9.34
CA THR A 347 4.90 -14.55 -9.08
C THR A 347 6.01 -15.41 -9.62
N VAL A 348 6.50 -16.36 -8.82
CA VAL A 348 7.62 -17.22 -9.18
C VAL A 348 7.11 -18.55 -9.76
N PHE A 349 7.57 -18.87 -10.95
CA PHE A 349 7.27 -20.12 -11.65
C PHE A 349 8.52 -20.97 -11.76
N LEU A 350 8.46 -22.24 -11.38
CA LEU A 350 9.54 -23.22 -11.50
C LEU A 350 9.14 -24.32 -12.48
N ALA A 351 10.00 -24.66 -13.42
CA ALA A 351 9.77 -25.76 -14.35
C ALA A 351 9.94 -27.11 -13.66
N LYS A 352 8.86 -27.88 -13.54
CA LYS A 352 8.82 -29.22 -12.98
C LYS A 352 9.36 -30.27 -13.97
N ASN A 353 9.15 -30.04 -15.25
CA ASN A 353 9.52 -30.93 -16.36
C ASN A 353 9.72 -30.14 -17.67
N LYS A 354 9.97 -30.86 -18.78
CA LYS A 354 10.19 -30.27 -20.10
C LYS A 354 8.98 -29.45 -20.59
N THR A 355 7.77 -29.92 -20.35
CA THR A 355 6.53 -29.18 -20.71
C THR A 355 6.49 -27.84 -19.98
N GLY A 356 6.70 -27.86 -18.66
CA GLY A 356 6.76 -26.62 -17.86
C GLY A 356 7.83 -25.66 -18.33
N TYR A 357 9.03 -26.15 -18.67
CA TYR A 357 10.09 -25.31 -19.24
C TYR A 357 9.65 -24.65 -20.57
N GLN A 358 9.01 -25.40 -21.45
CA GLN A 358 8.50 -24.86 -22.73
C GLN A 358 7.36 -23.86 -22.52
N ASN A 359 6.46 -24.13 -21.57
CA ASN A 359 5.39 -23.22 -21.21
C ASN A 359 5.93 -21.92 -20.61
N LEU A 360 6.94 -22.01 -19.74
CA LEU A 360 7.59 -20.85 -19.15
C LEU A 360 8.26 -19.93 -20.20
N ILE A 361 8.92 -20.52 -21.21
CA ILE A 361 9.46 -19.77 -22.37
C ILE A 361 8.35 -19.02 -23.09
N LYS A 362 7.19 -19.66 -23.33
CA LYS A 362 6.06 -19.02 -24.00
C LYS A 362 5.49 -17.87 -23.19
N MET A 363 5.29 -18.08 -21.88
CA MET A 363 4.80 -17.04 -20.98
C MET A 363 5.74 -15.82 -20.94
N CYS A 364 7.06 -16.05 -20.83
CA CYS A 364 8.05 -14.97 -20.93
C CYS A 364 7.95 -14.23 -22.27
N SER A 365 7.86 -14.97 -23.39
CA SER A 365 7.78 -14.35 -24.73
C SER A 365 6.52 -13.49 -24.88
N LEU A 366 5.34 -13.99 -24.46
CA LEU A 366 4.10 -13.24 -24.49
C LEU A 366 4.16 -11.97 -23.64
N GLY A 367 4.83 -12.02 -22.49
CA GLY A 367 5.05 -10.84 -21.68
C GLY A 367 5.75 -9.70 -22.41
N TYR A 368 6.66 -10.03 -23.34
CA TYR A 368 7.36 -9.03 -24.16
C TYR A 368 6.62 -8.68 -25.44
N THR A 369 6.05 -9.67 -26.16
CA THR A 369 5.43 -9.42 -27.47
C THR A 369 4.07 -8.74 -27.36
N ASP A 370 3.25 -9.18 -26.42
CA ASP A 370 1.85 -8.77 -26.32
C ASP A 370 1.61 -7.90 -25.08
N GLY A 371 2.18 -8.28 -23.92
CA GLY A 371 1.91 -7.69 -22.63
C GLY A 371 2.82 -6.53 -22.21
N PHE A 372 3.83 -6.16 -23.00
CA PHE A 372 4.76 -5.11 -22.61
C PHE A 372 4.08 -3.74 -22.51
N TYR A 373 4.08 -3.18 -21.29
CA TYR A 373 3.72 -1.79 -21.02
C TYR A 373 4.40 -1.35 -19.75
N TYR A 374 5.44 -0.51 -19.85
CA TYR A 374 6.45 -0.20 -18.84
C TYR A 374 7.29 -1.41 -18.41
N VAL A 375 6.68 -2.54 -18.12
CA VAL A 375 7.33 -3.81 -17.79
C VAL A 375 6.70 -4.95 -18.59
N PRO A 376 7.43 -6.06 -18.82
CA PRO A 376 6.84 -7.28 -19.39
C PRO A 376 5.85 -7.87 -18.38
N ARG A 377 4.62 -8.17 -18.83
CA ARG A 377 3.54 -8.69 -17.96
C ARG A 377 2.63 -9.63 -18.74
N ILE A 378 2.05 -10.54 -18.02
CA ILE A 378 1.00 -11.46 -18.48
C ILE A 378 -0.19 -11.36 -17.53
N ASP A 379 -1.29 -12.02 -17.87
CA ASP A 379 -2.46 -12.09 -17.00
C ASP A 379 -2.82 -13.53 -16.65
N LYS A 380 -3.91 -13.70 -15.90
CA LYS A 380 -4.41 -15.00 -15.46
C LYS A 380 -4.87 -15.90 -16.61
N GLU A 381 -5.34 -15.34 -17.73
CA GLU A 381 -5.72 -16.13 -18.92
C GLU A 381 -4.48 -16.81 -19.56
N VAL A 382 -3.35 -16.08 -19.64
CA VAL A 382 -2.08 -16.66 -20.11
C VAL A 382 -1.60 -17.76 -19.16
N VAL A 383 -1.73 -17.55 -17.84
CA VAL A 383 -1.37 -18.56 -16.82
C VAL A 383 -2.20 -19.80 -16.98
N GLU A 384 -3.53 -19.70 -17.11
CA GLU A 384 -4.44 -20.82 -17.30
C GLU A 384 -4.14 -21.63 -18.57
N LYS A 385 -3.65 -20.96 -19.61
CA LYS A 385 -3.29 -21.60 -20.87
C LYS A 385 -1.98 -22.39 -20.80
N TYR A 386 -1.04 -21.98 -19.95
CA TYR A 386 0.34 -22.51 -19.93
C TYR A 386 0.80 -23.02 -18.56
N PHE A 387 -0.13 -23.34 -17.64
CA PHE A 387 0.22 -23.78 -16.28
C PHE A 387 0.85 -25.17 -16.18
N GLU A 388 0.62 -26.03 -17.17
CA GLU A 388 1.01 -27.46 -17.11
C GLU A 388 2.52 -27.61 -16.94
N GLY A 389 2.91 -28.48 -15.98
CA GLY A 389 4.33 -28.78 -15.71
C GLY A 389 5.08 -27.69 -14.93
N LEU A 390 4.35 -26.75 -14.34
CA LEU A 390 4.90 -25.68 -13.50
C LEU A 390 4.58 -25.90 -12.02
N ILE A 391 5.50 -25.47 -11.17
CA ILE A 391 5.29 -25.23 -9.73
C ILE A 391 5.27 -23.72 -9.54
N VAL A 392 4.40 -23.22 -8.65
CA VAL A 392 4.24 -21.79 -8.40
C VAL A 392 4.46 -21.47 -6.93
N LEU A 393 5.25 -20.42 -6.68
CA LEU A 393 5.41 -19.81 -5.37
C LEU A 393 4.65 -18.48 -5.37
N SER A 394 4.00 -18.16 -4.26
CA SER A 394 3.15 -16.94 -4.14
C SER A 394 3.88 -15.62 -4.32
N GLY A 395 5.22 -15.65 -4.32
CA GLY A 395 6.06 -14.45 -4.33
C GLY A 395 6.26 -13.86 -2.93
N ASP A 396 7.16 -12.88 -2.87
CA ASP A 396 7.43 -12.12 -1.65
C ASP A 396 6.33 -11.05 -1.39
N LYS A 397 6.64 -9.95 -0.71
CA LYS A 397 5.69 -8.85 -0.45
C LYS A 397 5.07 -8.22 -1.71
N TYR A 398 5.69 -8.42 -2.88
CA TYR A 398 5.18 -7.97 -4.17
C TYR A 398 4.32 -9.02 -4.89
N GLY A 399 4.19 -10.23 -4.33
CA GLY A 399 3.27 -11.26 -4.80
C GLY A 399 1.81 -10.90 -4.57
N GLU A 400 0.88 -11.47 -5.35
CA GLU A 400 -0.55 -11.12 -5.31
C GLU A 400 -1.14 -11.27 -3.91
N ILE A 401 -0.84 -12.38 -3.22
CA ILE A 401 -1.43 -12.66 -1.91
C ILE A 401 -0.88 -11.68 -0.86
N SER A 402 0.44 -11.56 -0.77
CA SER A 402 1.11 -10.68 0.18
C SER A 402 0.74 -9.21 -0.04
N ASN A 403 0.71 -8.78 -1.29
CA ASN A 403 0.32 -7.41 -1.63
C ASN A 403 -1.14 -7.12 -1.26
N LYS A 404 -2.06 -8.06 -1.52
CA LYS A 404 -3.46 -7.89 -1.12
C LYS A 404 -3.64 -7.88 0.40
N ILE A 405 -2.87 -8.66 1.16
CA ILE A 405 -2.85 -8.60 2.63
C ILE A 405 -2.52 -7.17 3.10
N LEU A 406 -1.49 -6.56 2.51
CA LEU A 406 -1.03 -5.24 2.94
C LEU A 406 -1.92 -4.09 2.44
N ASN A 407 -2.41 -4.17 1.19
CA ASN A 407 -2.96 -3.01 0.47
C ASN A 407 -4.46 -3.10 0.17
N VAL A 408 -5.10 -4.26 0.36
CA VAL A 408 -6.51 -4.44 -0.02
C VAL A 408 -7.34 -5.03 1.12
N GLY A 409 -6.92 -6.18 1.67
CA GLY A 409 -7.58 -6.86 2.77
C GLY A 409 -7.43 -8.37 2.73
N GLU A 410 -7.65 -9.00 3.88
CA GLU A 410 -7.49 -10.46 4.07
C GLU A 410 -8.44 -11.26 3.17
N LYS A 411 -9.70 -10.84 3.05
CA LYS A 411 -10.72 -11.50 2.23
C LYS A 411 -10.33 -11.56 0.76
N GLN A 412 -9.86 -10.46 0.18
CA GLN A 412 -9.44 -10.38 -1.22
C GLN A 412 -8.14 -11.16 -1.46
N ALA A 413 -7.25 -11.22 -0.47
CA ALA A 413 -6.07 -12.07 -0.52
C ALA A 413 -6.46 -13.55 -0.54
N GLU A 414 -7.43 -13.96 0.29
CA GLU A 414 -7.96 -15.33 0.34
C GLU A 414 -8.69 -15.73 -0.95
N GLU A 415 -9.44 -14.83 -1.58
CA GLU A 415 -10.08 -15.05 -2.88
C GLU A 415 -9.04 -15.30 -3.99
N ALA A 416 -7.98 -14.49 -4.04
CA ALA A 416 -6.89 -14.68 -4.96
C ALA A 416 -6.16 -16.02 -4.73
N LEU A 417 -5.89 -16.36 -3.48
CA LEU A 417 -5.29 -17.63 -3.09
C LEU A 417 -6.11 -18.84 -3.58
N LYS A 418 -7.44 -18.79 -3.44
CA LYS A 418 -8.35 -19.84 -3.91
C LYS A 418 -8.24 -20.04 -5.42
N TRP A 419 -8.10 -18.96 -6.20
CA TRP A 419 -7.87 -19.05 -7.63
C TRP A 419 -6.55 -19.78 -7.94
N TRP A 420 -5.42 -19.38 -7.35
CA TRP A 420 -4.13 -20.02 -7.55
C TRP A 420 -4.16 -21.52 -7.18
N LYS A 421 -4.76 -21.84 -6.04
CA LYS A 421 -4.94 -23.24 -5.59
C LYS A 421 -5.80 -24.06 -6.56
N SER A 422 -6.83 -23.47 -7.18
CA SER A 422 -7.69 -24.16 -8.12
C SER A 422 -6.95 -24.61 -9.38
N ILE A 423 -5.99 -23.79 -9.88
CA ILE A 423 -5.21 -24.08 -11.08
C ILE A 423 -4.05 -25.03 -10.77
N PHE A 424 -3.21 -24.71 -9.79
CA PHE A 424 -1.96 -25.45 -9.53
C PHE A 424 -2.10 -26.57 -8.49
N LYS A 425 -3.19 -26.62 -7.75
CA LYS A 425 -3.47 -27.68 -6.76
C LYS A 425 -2.28 -27.87 -5.78
N ASN A 426 -1.64 -29.05 -5.82
CA ASN A 426 -0.52 -29.38 -4.94
C ASN A 426 0.84 -28.79 -5.38
N ASP A 427 0.89 -28.18 -6.56
CA ASP A 427 2.08 -27.51 -7.10
C ASP A 427 2.03 -25.97 -6.81
N TYR A 428 1.11 -25.48 -5.96
CA TYR A 428 1.08 -24.13 -5.42
C TYR A 428 1.62 -24.10 -4.00
N TYR A 429 2.53 -23.16 -3.71
CA TYR A 429 3.18 -22.98 -2.41
C TYR A 429 3.09 -21.53 -1.97
N LEU A 430 2.82 -21.31 -0.68
CA LEU A 430 2.91 -20.00 -0.06
C LEU A 430 4.34 -19.73 0.38
N GLU A 431 4.89 -18.61 -0.04
CA GLU A 431 6.27 -18.22 0.18
C GLU A 431 6.38 -17.31 1.40
N ILE A 432 7.12 -17.74 2.43
CA ILE A 432 7.40 -16.95 3.63
C ILE A 432 8.84 -16.44 3.61
N ASN A 433 9.00 -15.17 3.95
CA ASN A 433 10.27 -14.45 3.97
C ASN A 433 10.51 -13.86 5.36
N ARG A 434 11.79 -13.64 5.71
CA ARG A 434 12.21 -12.96 6.93
C ARG A 434 13.37 -12.02 6.64
N HIS A 435 13.07 -10.83 6.16
CA HIS A 435 14.06 -9.76 5.93
C HIS A 435 14.24 -8.86 7.17
N GLY A 436 13.37 -9.01 8.19
CA GLY A 436 13.37 -8.21 9.41
C GLY A 436 12.51 -6.96 9.31
N GLU A 437 11.63 -6.91 8.31
CA GLU A 437 10.63 -5.86 8.14
C GLU A 437 9.34 -6.21 8.90
N GLU A 438 8.61 -5.22 9.39
CA GLU A 438 7.34 -5.42 10.11
C GLU A 438 6.29 -6.09 9.20
N GLU A 439 6.29 -5.74 7.92
CA GLU A 439 5.43 -6.32 6.90
C GLU A 439 5.61 -7.84 6.76
N ASP A 440 6.84 -8.35 6.86
CA ASP A 440 7.12 -9.79 6.80
C ASP A 440 6.35 -10.56 7.88
N GLU A 441 6.32 -10.02 9.11
CA GLU A 441 5.64 -10.69 10.23
C GLU A 441 4.13 -10.75 10.00
N ILE A 442 3.53 -9.66 9.53
CA ILE A 442 2.09 -9.58 9.23
C ILE A 442 1.72 -10.54 8.10
N ILE A 443 2.48 -10.52 7.01
CA ILE A 443 2.27 -11.44 5.87
C ILE A 443 2.39 -12.88 6.34
N ASN A 444 3.47 -13.22 7.04
CA ASN A 444 3.75 -14.59 7.46
C ASN A 444 2.67 -15.17 8.39
N GLN A 445 2.13 -14.37 9.34
CA GLN A 445 1.05 -14.79 10.22
C GLN A 445 -0.20 -15.20 9.43
N LEU A 446 -0.59 -14.40 8.44
CA LEU A 446 -1.75 -14.69 7.60
C LEU A 446 -1.49 -15.84 6.62
N LEU A 447 -0.30 -15.91 6.02
CA LEU A 447 0.07 -17.04 5.16
C LEU A 447 0.08 -18.38 5.91
N ILE A 448 0.51 -18.40 7.17
CA ILE A 448 0.46 -19.59 8.05
C ILE A 448 -1.01 -19.97 8.32
N SER A 449 -1.89 -19.00 8.56
CA SER A 449 -3.32 -19.24 8.73
C SER A 449 -3.94 -19.80 7.45
N PHE A 450 -3.69 -19.18 6.30
CA PHE A 450 -4.18 -19.63 4.99
C PHE A 450 -3.65 -21.03 4.63
N SER A 451 -2.39 -21.32 4.91
CA SER A 451 -1.80 -22.66 4.72
C SER A 451 -2.61 -23.74 5.43
N LYS A 452 -2.97 -23.51 6.69
CA LYS A 452 -3.77 -24.46 7.49
C LYS A 452 -5.21 -24.57 6.99
N ASN A 453 -5.85 -23.43 6.68
CA ASN A 453 -7.26 -23.39 6.30
C ASN A 453 -7.53 -23.97 4.91
N HIS A 454 -6.55 -23.89 4.00
CA HIS A 454 -6.70 -24.28 2.60
C HIS A 454 -5.82 -25.46 2.19
N ASP A 455 -5.13 -26.13 3.13
CA ASP A 455 -4.20 -27.22 2.85
C ASP A 455 -3.19 -26.86 1.74
N ILE A 456 -2.46 -25.76 1.93
CA ILE A 456 -1.43 -25.27 1.02
C ILE A 456 -0.09 -25.34 1.75
N LYS A 457 0.93 -25.90 1.12
CA LYS A 457 2.25 -26.01 1.72
C LYS A 457 2.95 -24.65 1.78
N LEU A 458 3.66 -24.42 2.90
CA LEU A 458 4.55 -23.29 3.08
C LEU A 458 5.95 -23.64 2.58
N ILE A 459 6.65 -22.64 2.07
CA ILE A 459 8.05 -22.71 1.72
C ILE A 459 8.77 -21.45 2.21
N ALA A 460 9.94 -21.64 2.81
CA ALA A 460 10.79 -20.52 3.21
C ALA A 460 11.73 -20.18 2.06
N THR A 461 11.76 -18.92 1.68
CA THR A 461 12.68 -18.38 0.66
C THR A 461 13.34 -17.11 1.18
N ASN A 462 14.27 -16.62 0.38
CA ASN A 462 14.88 -15.31 0.57
C ASN A 462 15.18 -14.79 -0.84
N THR A 463 14.47 -13.75 -1.28
CA THR A 463 14.62 -13.17 -2.61
C THR A 463 16.03 -12.59 -2.76
N SER A 464 16.97 -13.41 -3.25
CA SER A 464 18.39 -13.04 -3.31
C SER A 464 18.71 -12.26 -4.58
N LYS A 465 19.27 -11.05 -4.42
CA LYS A 465 19.66 -10.14 -5.50
C LYS A 465 21.17 -9.86 -5.51
N TYR A 466 21.90 -10.32 -4.51
CA TYR A 466 23.35 -10.27 -4.40
C TYR A 466 23.85 -11.49 -3.60
N ILE A 467 25.15 -11.81 -3.67
CA ILE A 467 25.72 -13.05 -3.14
C ILE A 467 26.24 -12.90 -1.71
N SER A 468 26.92 -11.81 -1.42
CA SER A 468 27.54 -11.56 -0.12
C SER A 468 27.08 -10.24 0.47
N LYS A 469 27.21 -10.09 1.80
CA LYS A 469 26.81 -8.87 2.50
C LYS A 469 27.57 -7.63 2.00
N GLU A 470 28.81 -7.82 1.54
CA GLU A 470 29.66 -6.77 1.00
C GLU A 470 29.10 -6.20 -0.32
N ASP A 471 28.31 -6.98 -1.06
CA ASP A 471 27.71 -6.58 -2.33
C ASP A 471 26.46 -5.69 -2.13
N ALA A 472 25.95 -5.55 -0.90
CA ALA A 472 24.74 -4.78 -0.61
C ALA A 472 24.84 -3.33 -1.08
N ASN A 473 25.99 -2.67 -0.83
CA ASN A 473 26.21 -1.29 -1.27
C ASN A 473 26.26 -1.16 -2.80
N ALA A 474 26.86 -2.15 -3.48
CA ALA A 474 26.88 -2.16 -4.95
C ALA A 474 25.48 -2.39 -5.53
N HIS A 475 24.67 -3.22 -4.89
CA HIS A 475 23.28 -3.43 -5.25
C HIS A 475 22.43 -2.17 -5.03
N ASP A 476 22.63 -1.45 -3.92
CA ASP A 476 21.93 -0.20 -3.63
C ASP A 476 22.23 0.88 -4.67
N ILE A 477 23.51 1.03 -5.06
CA ILE A 477 23.92 1.93 -6.15
C ILE A 477 23.29 1.51 -7.49
N LEU A 478 23.13 0.21 -7.74
CA LEU A 478 22.51 -0.28 -8.98
C LEU A 478 21.03 0.13 -9.09
N LEU A 479 20.32 0.25 -7.95
CA LEU A 479 18.91 0.60 -7.89
C LEU A 479 18.65 2.11 -8.02
N CYS A 480 19.66 2.96 -7.81
CA CYS A 480 19.60 4.43 -7.99
C CYS A 480 19.68 4.83 -9.47
#